data_76fbbfb41bc2e333add16b19490fc737
#
_entry.id   76fbbfb41bc2e333add16b19490fc737
#
_cell.length_a   1.000
_cell.length_b   1.000
_cell.length_c   1.000
_cell.angle_alpha   90.00
_cell.angle_beta   90.00
_cell.angle_gamma   90.00
#
_symmetry.space_group_name_H-M   'P 1'
#
loop_
_entity.id
_entity.type
_entity.pdbx_description
1 polymer ?
#
loop_
_entity_poly.entity_id
_entity_poly.type
_entity_poly.pdbx_seq_one_letter_code
_entity_poly.pdbx_strand_id
1 'polypeptide(L)'
;MTQKKGSPKKHFQPAILIFDIDGVLIDVRGTYWRSALETVRHLSGKRVTYADLHKWKSKPGHNDDWRMTANWVTSLGRPTTYNEARAAFEKFYWGTDGQPGNVRNEKFVVTPRQIERWAERYELNLFTGRTRREFAHTFDSWPHTVHFRRVITMDDVTHGKPHPEGLLKILGKRDPAAAVYVGDNIDDALAARDAHVPFLAILPTGSYGYRERAANFRKLGALALLSRATDLNRWLSAK
;
A
#
# COMPACT_ATOMS: atom_id res chain seq x y z
N MET A 1 23.65 39.02 25.42
CA MET A 1 22.98 38.29 24.34
C MET A 1 23.08 36.80 24.61
N THR A 2 22.05 36.21 25.19
CA THR A 2 22.02 34.81 25.59
C THR A 2 21.43 34.00 24.43
N GLN A 3 22.26 33.21 23.78
CA GLN A 3 21.78 32.22 22.76
C GLN A 3 20.85 31.21 23.43
N LYS A 4 19.57 31.19 23.02
CA LYS A 4 18.68 30.12 23.34
C LYS A 4 19.21 28.84 22.67
N LYS A 5 19.76 27.91 23.46
CA LYS A 5 20.03 26.52 23.04
C LYS A 5 18.71 25.93 22.64
N GLY A 6 18.56 25.58 21.35
CA GLY A 6 17.42 24.87 20.85
C GLY A 6 17.27 23.56 21.61
N SER A 7 16.05 23.26 22.09
CA SER A 7 15.72 22.00 22.73
C SER A 7 16.09 20.85 21.78
N PRO A 8 16.69 19.75 22.27
CA PRO A 8 16.98 18.62 21.44
C PRO A 8 15.67 18.13 20.79
N LYS A 9 15.65 18.02 19.48
CA LYS A 9 14.52 17.43 18.76
C LYS A 9 14.29 16.04 19.38
N LYS A 10 13.14 15.83 20.05
CA LYS A 10 12.76 14.50 20.55
C LYS A 10 12.85 13.55 19.36
N HIS A 11 13.74 12.58 19.46
CA HIS A 11 13.87 11.54 18.44
C HIS A 11 12.57 10.77 18.40
N PHE A 12 11.90 10.77 17.26
CA PHE A 12 10.69 10.00 17.04
C PHE A 12 11.07 8.50 17.05
N GLN A 13 10.55 7.75 18.02
CA GLN A 13 10.72 6.29 18.09
C GLN A 13 9.33 5.66 18.16
N PRO A 14 8.86 5.04 17.08
CA PRO A 14 7.58 4.36 17.09
C PRO A 14 7.65 3.12 17.98
N ALA A 15 6.54 2.79 18.64
CA ALA A 15 6.31 1.50 19.28
C ALA A 15 5.54 0.54 18.35
N ILE A 16 4.86 1.11 17.36
CA ILE A 16 3.94 0.41 16.46
C ILE A 16 4.36 0.65 15.01
N LEU A 17 4.53 -0.43 14.27
CA LEU A 17 4.71 -0.40 12.82
C LEU A 17 3.42 -0.90 12.15
N ILE A 18 2.88 -0.08 11.25
CA ILE A 18 1.74 -0.45 10.43
C ILE A 18 2.23 -0.49 8.99
N PHE A 19 1.91 -1.54 8.26
CA PHE A 19 2.32 -1.69 6.87
C PHE A 19 1.10 -1.81 5.96
N ASP A 20 1.17 -1.17 4.80
CA ASP A 20 0.45 -1.68 3.64
C ASP A 20 1.10 -2.98 3.14
N ILE A 21 0.41 -3.73 2.31
CA ILE A 21 0.89 -5.00 1.77
C ILE A 21 1.46 -4.79 0.37
N ASP A 22 0.65 -4.26 -0.52
CA ASP A 22 0.92 -4.20 -1.96
C ASP A 22 1.87 -3.06 -2.30
N GLY A 23 3.02 -3.39 -2.92
CA GLY A 23 4.09 -2.42 -3.15
C GLY A 23 5.00 -2.17 -1.93
N VAL A 24 4.65 -2.71 -0.75
CA VAL A 24 5.43 -2.59 0.50
C VAL A 24 6.04 -3.92 0.92
N LEU A 25 5.21 -4.94 1.16
CA LEU A 25 5.64 -6.28 1.56
C LEU A 25 5.63 -7.27 0.40
N ILE A 26 4.82 -6.99 -0.63
CA ILE A 26 4.62 -7.83 -1.82
C ILE A 26 4.84 -7.00 -3.09
N ASP A 27 5.54 -7.60 -4.07
CA ASP A 27 5.69 -7.04 -5.42
C ASP A 27 4.41 -7.26 -6.22
N VAL A 28 3.75 -6.17 -6.60
CA VAL A 28 2.45 -6.19 -7.30
C VAL A 28 2.55 -6.13 -8.82
N ARG A 29 3.76 -5.99 -9.38
CA ARG A 29 3.94 -5.80 -10.83
C ARG A 29 3.45 -6.98 -11.65
N GLY A 30 3.68 -8.19 -11.16
CA GLY A 30 3.27 -9.44 -11.81
C GLY A 30 1.84 -9.88 -11.46
N THR A 31 1.18 -9.22 -10.53
CA THR A 31 -0.14 -9.58 -9.99
C THR A 31 -1.18 -8.50 -10.28
N TYR A 32 -1.47 -7.62 -9.34
CA TYR A 32 -2.50 -6.57 -9.47
C TYR A 32 -2.27 -5.66 -10.69
N TRP A 33 -1.05 -5.17 -10.89
CA TRP A 33 -0.78 -4.26 -12.03
C TRP A 33 -0.96 -4.95 -13.37
N ARG A 34 -0.50 -6.21 -13.46
CA ARG A 34 -0.70 -7.00 -14.66
C ARG A 34 -2.18 -7.27 -14.90
N SER A 35 -2.93 -7.66 -13.87
CA SER A 35 -4.37 -7.91 -13.96
C SER A 35 -5.14 -6.65 -14.38
N ALA A 36 -4.78 -5.47 -13.82
CA ALA A 36 -5.38 -4.20 -14.23
C ALA A 36 -5.14 -3.90 -15.72
N LEU A 37 -3.90 -4.06 -16.21
CA LEU A 37 -3.57 -3.84 -17.63
C LEU A 37 -4.32 -4.81 -18.55
N GLU A 38 -4.37 -6.09 -18.19
CA GLU A 38 -5.08 -7.13 -18.96
C GLU A 38 -6.58 -6.84 -18.98
N THR A 39 -7.15 -6.41 -17.86
CA THR A 39 -8.57 -6.04 -17.77
C THR A 39 -8.89 -4.83 -18.63
N VAL A 40 -8.08 -3.76 -18.55
CA VAL A 40 -8.31 -2.56 -19.37
C VAL A 40 -8.20 -2.89 -20.86
N ARG A 41 -7.22 -3.67 -21.27
CA ARG A 41 -7.07 -4.12 -22.66
C ARG A 41 -8.26 -4.95 -23.12
N HIS A 42 -8.67 -5.91 -22.30
CA HIS A 42 -9.82 -6.79 -22.60
C HIS A 42 -11.12 -6.00 -22.76
N LEU A 43 -11.43 -5.11 -21.82
CA LEU A 43 -12.69 -4.38 -21.84
C LEU A 43 -12.71 -3.25 -22.87
N SER A 44 -11.61 -2.50 -23.03
CA SER A 44 -11.59 -1.32 -23.94
C SER A 44 -11.16 -1.64 -25.37
N GLY A 45 -10.51 -2.77 -25.61
CA GLY A 45 -9.85 -3.07 -26.87
C GLY A 45 -8.63 -2.18 -27.16
N LYS A 46 -8.20 -1.33 -26.24
CA LYS A 46 -7.11 -0.38 -26.43
C LYS A 46 -5.80 -0.91 -25.88
N ARG A 47 -4.70 -0.53 -26.51
CA ARG A 47 -3.36 -0.81 -26.00
C ARG A 47 -3.03 0.17 -24.88
N VAL A 48 -2.71 -0.36 -23.70
CA VAL A 48 -2.30 0.43 -22.52
C VAL A 48 -1.01 -0.13 -21.94
N THR A 49 -0.27 0.71 -21.20
CA THR A 49 1.08 0.42 -20.72
C THR A 49 1.20 0.61 -19.22
N TYR A 50 2.31 0.15 -18.62
CA TYR A 50 2.63 0.45 -17.20
C TYR A 50 2.74 1.96 -16.94
N ALA A 51 3.21 2.75 -17.91
CA ALA A 51 3.24 4.20 -17.77
C ALA A 51 1.83 4.81 -17.58
N ASP A 52 0.85 4.28 -18.32
CA ASP A 52 -0.54 4.71 -18.16
C ASP A 52 -1.12 4.25 -16.83
N LEU A 53 -0.82 3.02 -16.39
CA LEU A 53 -1.20 2.53 -15.06
C LEU A 53 -0.69 3.46 -13.95
N HIS A 54 0.58 3.86 -14.02
CA HIS A 54 1.16 4.76 -13.01
C HIS A 54 0.48 6.13 -12.97
N LYS A 55 0.06 6.68 -14.12
CA LYS A 55 -0.74 7.92 -14.15
C LYS A 55 -2.07 7.75 -13.41
N TRP A 56 -2.71 6.59 -13.52
CA TRP A 56 -3.94 6.30 -12.82
C TRP A 56 -3.72 6.09 -11.32
N LYS A 57 -2.73 5.29 -10.95
CA LYS A 57 -2.36 5.03 -9.55
C LYS A 57 -1.87 6.29 -8.80
N SER A 58 -1.45 7.32 -9.50
CA SER A 58 -1.04 8.60 -8.89
C SER A 58 -2.20 9.50 -8.50
N LYS A 59 -3.43 9.16 -8.89
CA LYS A 59 -4.63 9.93 -8.55
C LYS A 59 -5.23 9.44 -7.23
N PRO A 60 -5.66 10.33 -6.33
CA PRO A 60 -6.36 9.95 -5.10
C PRO A 60 -7.64 9.14 -5.38
N GLY A 61 -7.97 8.21 -4.49
CA GLY A 61 -9.15 7.35 -4.59
C GLY A 61 -9.00 6.17 -5.55
N HIS A 62 -7.78 5.89 -6.03
CA HIS A 62 -7.46 4.78 -6.93
C HIS A 62 -6.63 3.67 -6.26
N ASN A 63 -6.66 3.57 -4.95
CA ASN A 63 -6.12 2.42 -4.23
C ASN A 63 -6.92 1.14 -4.54
N ASP A 64 -8.25 1.26 -4.72
CA ASP A 64 -9.12 0.19 -5.20
C ASP A 64 -8.89 -0.01 -6.71
N ASP A 65 -8.23 -1.11 -7.06
CA ASP A 65 -7.86 -1.46 -8.44
C ASP A 65 -9.08 -1.69 -9.35
N TRP A 66 -10.18 -2.16 -8.82
CA TRP A 66 -11.42 -2.38 -9.58
C TRP A 66 -12.08 -1.06 -9.95
N ARG A 67 -12.14 -0.12 -9.01
CA ARG A 67 -12.64 1.24 -9.25
C ARG A 67 -11.74 1.99 -10.24
N MET A 68 -10.44 1.92 -10.02
CA MET A 68 -9.47 2.50 -10.94
C MET A 68 -9.64 1.96 -12.35
N THR A 69 -9.76 0.64 -12.50
CA THR A 69 -9.92 -0.03 -13.79
C THR A 69 -11.22 0.36 -14.47
N ALA A 70 -12.35 0.41 -13.73
CA ALA A 70 -13.63 0.88 -14.25
C ALA A 70 -13.55 2.31 -14.80
N ASN A 71 -12.99 3.21 -14.00
CA ASN A 71 -12.80 4.61 -14.40
C ASN A 71 -11.89 4.74 -15.62
N TRP A 72 -10.83 3.94 -15.68
CA TRP A 72 -9.89 3.95 -16.79
C TRP A 72 -10.55 3.46 -18.09
N VAL A 73 -11.25 2.34 -18.07
CA VAL A 73 -11.96 1.81 -19.25
C VAL A 73 -13.01 2.81 -19.72
N THR A 74 -13.77 3.42 -18.79
CA THR A 74 -14.76 4.46 -19.11
C THR A 74 -14.12 5.67 -19.81
N SER A 75 -12.93 6.10 -19.36
CA SER A 75 -12.18 7.20 -19.98
C SER A 75 -11.68 6.90 -21.39
N LEU A 76 -11.61 5.62 -21.75
CA LEU A 76 -11.23 5.15 -23.10
C LEU A 76 -12.44 5.01 -24.04
N GLY A 77 -13.63 5.47 -23.62
CA GLY A 77 -14.84 5.52 -24.42
C GLY A 77 -15.79 4.35 -24.24
N ARG A 78 -15.53 3.42 -23.31
CA ARG A 78 -16.46 2.34 -22.97
C ARG A 78 -17.01 2.53 -21.54
N PRO A 79 -18.25 2.95 -21.34
CA PRO A 79 -18.88 2.97 -20.04
C PRO A 79 -18.76 1.61 -19.36
N THR A 80 -18.20 1.57 -18.16
CA THR A 80 -17.90 0.32 -17.44
C THR A 80 -18.25 0.50 -15.96
N THR A 81 -19.07 -0.40 -15.45
CA THR A 81 -19.43 -0.41 -14.04
C THR A 81 -18.32 -1.01 -13.19
N TYR A 82 -18.36 -0.73 -11.88
CA TYR A 82 -17.46 -1.33 -10.90
C TYR A 82 -17.51 -2.87 -10.95
N ASN A 83 -18.74 -3.43 -11.01
CA ASN A 83 -18.91 -4.88 -11.00
C ASN A 83 -18.40 -5.56 -12.28
N GLU A 84 -18.56 -4.92 -13.46
CA GLU A 84 -17.95 -5.42 -14.70
C GLU A 84 -16.44 -5.43 -14.65
N ALA A 85 -15.84 -4.33 -14.18
CA ALA A 85 -14.40 -4.22 -14.04
C ALA A 85 -13.87 -5.26 -13.05
N ARG A 86 -14.53 -5.41 -11.89
CA ARG A 86 -14.20 -6.42 -10.88
C ARG A 86 -14.26 -7.83 -11.44
N ALA A 87 -15.36 -8.20 -12.08
CA ALA A 87 -15.54 -9.54 -12.62
C ALA A 87 -14.50 -9.91 -13.69
N ALA A 88 -14.12 -8.93 -14.54
CA ALA A 88 -13.07 -9.13 -15.52
C ALA A 88 -11.67 -9.19 -14.87
N PHE A 89 -11.40 -8.33 -13.89
CA PHE A 89 -10.14 -8.29 -13.15
C PHE A 89 -9.92 -9.62 -12.39
N GLU A 90 -10.93 -10.12 -11.69
CA GLU A 90 -10.84 -11.36 -10.92
C GLU A 90 -10.51 -12.58 -11.81
N LYS A 91 -10.99 -12.61 -13.06
CA LYS A 91 -10.59 -13.65 -14.02
C LYS A 91 -9.09 -13.63 -14.32
N PHE A 92 -8.50 -12.47 -14.50
CA PHE A 92 -7.05 -12.36 -14.72
C PHE A 92 -6.26 -12.58 -13.43
N TYR A 93 -6.77 -12.13 -12.30
CA TYR A 93 -6.08 -12.26 -11.01
C TYR A 93 -6.10 -13.69 -10.48
N TRP A 94 -7.29 -14.30 -10.37
CA TRP A 94 -7.45 -15.67 -9.86
C TRP A 94 -7.20 -16.74 -10.92
N GLY A 95 -7.44 -16.42 -12.17
CA GLY A 95 -7.48 -17.37 -13.28
C GLY A 95 -8.89 -17.92 -13.55
N THR A 96 -8.95 -18.80 -14.51
CA THR A 96 -10.16 -19.56 -14.90
C THR A 96 -9.78 -21.02 -15.11
N ASP A 97 -10.76 -21.91 -15.32
CA ASP A 97 -10.51 -23.32 -15.59
C ASP A 97 -9.51 -23.49 -16.74
N GLY A 98 -8.39 -24.15 -16.44
CA GLY A 98 -7.31 -24.39 -17.40
C GLY A 98 -6.32 -23.23 -17.61
N GLN A 99 -6.56 -22.03 -17.04
CA GLN A 99 -5.63 -20.90 -17.12
C GLN A 99 -5.31 -20.30 -15.74
N PRO A 100 -4.09 -20.47 -15.26
CA PRO A 100 -3.71 -19.97 -13.94
C PRO A 100 -3.66 -18.43 -13.92
N GLY A 101 -4.17 -17.87 -12.82
CA GLY A 101 -4.21 -16.43 -12.62
C GLY A 101 -2.87 -15.79 -12.27
N ASN A 102 -2.85 -14.46 -12.34
CA ASN A 102 -1.65 -13.67 -12.02
C ASN A 102 -1.27 -13.76 -10.54
N VAL A 103 -2.18 -14.11 -9.64
CA VAL A 103 -1.91 -14.28 -8.19
C VAL A 103 -0.73 -15.21 -7.91
N ARG A 104 -0.50 -16.22 -8.75
CA ARG A 104 0.67 -17.12 -8.65
C ARG A 104 2.02 -16.44 -8.75
N ASN A 105 2.07 -15.21 -9.25
CA ASN A 105 3.30 -14.43 -9.38
C ASN A 105 3.59 -13.57 -8.14
N GLU A 106 2.81 -13.70 -7.06
CA GLU A 106 3.07 -12.99 -5.82
C GLU A 106 4.45 -13.31 -5.26
N LYS A 107 5.16 -12.27 -4.85
CA LYS A 107 6.50 -12.39 -4.29
C LYS A 107 6.65 -11.44 -3.12
N PHE A 108 6.96 -11.98 -1.94
CA PHE A 108 7.38 -11.16 -0.82
C PHE A 108 8.68 -10.43 -1.15
N VAL A 109 8.74 -9.14 -0.85
CA VAL A 109 9.95 -8.32 -0.98
C VAL A 109 10.68 -8.14 0.35
N VAL A 110 10.12 -8.71 1.41
CA VAL A 110 10.72 -8.82 2.75
C VAL A 110 10.96 -10.28 3.09
N THR A 111 12.03 -10.55 3.84
CA THR A 111 12.32 -11.91 4.29
C THR A 111 11.61 -12.20 5.62
N PRO A 112 11.34 -13.50 5.94
CA PRO A 112 10.85 -13.93 7.25
C PRO A 112 11.66 -13.33 8.40
N ARG A 113 12.98 -13.46 8.35
CA ARG A 113 13.89 -12.90 9.36
C ARG A 113 13.77 -11.40 9.55
N GLN A 114 13.35 -10.68 8.50
CA GLN A 114 13.10 -9.24 8.61
C GLN A 114 11.85 -8.94 9.43
N ILE A 115 10.77 -9.70 9.22
CA ILE A 115 9.54 -9.58 10.00
C ILE A 115 9.80 -9.92 11.46
N GLU A 116 10.50 -11.03 11.74
CA GLU A 116 10.88 -11.45 13.09
C GLU A 116 11.66 -10.35 13.83
N ARG A 117 12.67 -9.77 13.20
CA ARG A 117 13.46 -8.66 13.78
C ARG A 117 12.62 -7.44 14.10
N TRP A 118 11.63 -7.12 13.28
CA TRP A 118 10.72 -6.02 13.59
C TRP A 118 9.79 -6.40 14.74
N ALA A 119 9.26 -7.63 14.76
CA ALA A 119 8.37 -8.12 15.81
C ALA A 119 9.03 -8.21 17.19
N GLU A 120 10.35 -8.42 17.27
CA GLU A 120 11.12 -8.40 18.53
C GLU A 120 11.09 -7.03 19.22
N ARG A 121 10.88 -5.94 18.46
CA ARG A 121 11.05 -4.58 18.97
C ARG A 121 9.81 -3.71 18.84
N TYR A 122 8.88 -4.07 17.96
CA TYR A 122 7.72 -3.26 17.59
C TYR A 122 6.47 -4.12 17.52
N GLU A 123 5.33 -3.54 17.84
CA GLU A 123 4.05 -4.14 17.51
C GLU A 123 3.81 -3.99 16.00
N LEU A 124 3.63 -5.10 15.29
CA LEU A 124 3.37 -5.10 13.85
C LEU A 124 1.87 -5.17 13.56
N ASN A 125 1.42 -4.41 12.58
CA ASN A 125 0.04 -4.41 12.11
C ASN A 125 0.00 -4.24 10.59
N LEU A 126 -1.13 -4.66 9.97
CA LEU A 126 -1.38 -4.49 8.54
C LEU A 126 -2.64 -3.66 8.31
N PHE A 127 -2.57 -2.75 7.33
CA PHE A 127 -3.72 -2.05 6.78
C PHE A 127 -3.65 -2.07 5.26
N THR A 128 -4.52 -2.84 4.61
CA THR A 128 -4.45 -3.14 3.19
C THR A 128 -5.77 -2.88 2.46
N GLY A 129 -5.68 -2.57 1.17
CA GLY A 129 -6.81 -2.54 0.24
C GLY A 129 -7.26 -3.93 -0.24
N ARG A 130 -6.58 -5.02 0.15
CA ARG A 130 -7.00 -6.38 -0.17
C ARG A 130 -8.33 -6.74 0.51
N THR A 131 -9.11 -7.55 -0.15
CA THR A 131 -10.22 -8.28 0.48
C THR A 131 -9.69 -9.32 1.47
N ARG A 132 -10.56 -9.79 2.36
CA ARG A 132 -10.24 -10.92 3.26
C ARG A 132 -9.82 -12.17 2.49
N ARG A 133 -10.48 -12.45 1.36
CA ARG A 133 -10.14 -13.58 0.48
C ARG A 133 -8.73 -13.46 -0.09
N GLU A 134 -8.36 -12.29 -0.60
CA GLU A 134 -7.04 -12.05 -1.17
C GLU A 134 -5.95 -12.12 -0.09
N PHE A 135 -6.23 -11.58 1.09
CA PHE A 135 -5.34 -11.68 2.23
C PHE A 135 -5.13 -13.14 2.63
N ALA A 136 -6.21 -13.90 2.85
CA ALA A 136 -6.17 -15.30 3.26
C ALA A 136 -5.37 -16.17 2.27
N HIS A 137 -5.58 -15.98 0.96
CA HIS A 137 -4.86 -16.73 -0.07
C HIS A 137 -3.34 -16.65 0.09
N THR A 138 -2.82 -15.48 0.45
CA THR A 138 -1.37 -15.25 0.53
C THR A 138 -0.82 -15.51 1.92
N PHE A 139 -1.57 -15.10 2.95
CA PHE A 139 -1.05 -14.99 4.31
C PHE A 139 -1.45 -16.15 5.23
N ASP A 140 -2.52 -16.91 4.96
CA ASP A 140 -2.93 -18.01 5.85
C ASP A 140 -1.93 -19.15 5.88
N SER A 141 -1.23 -19.40 4.78
CA SER A 141 -0.16 -20.38 4.69
C SER A 141 1.22 -19.83 5.06
N TRP A 142 1.33 -18.51 5.28
CA TRP A 142 2.60 -17.88 5.61
C TRP A 142 2.83 -17.84 7.14
N PRO A 143 3.82 -18.58 7.69
CA PRO A 143 3.97 -18.75 9.14
C PRO A 143 4.18 -17.44 9.89
N HIS A 144 4.72 -16.40 9.20
CA HIS A 144 5.04 -15.11 9.81
C HIS A 144 3.83 -14.17 9.95
N THR A 145 2.66 -14.57 9.48
CA THR A 145 1.38 -13.85 9.70
C THR A 145 1.08 -13.68 11.18
N VAL A 146 1.48 -14.62 12.02
CA VAL A 146 1.29 -14.59 13.49
C VAL A 146 1.97 -13.39 14.18
N HIS A 147 2.95 -12.77 13.55
CA HIS A 147 3.61 -11.58 14.09
C HIS A 147 2.77 -10.31 13.96
N PHE A 148 1.74 -10.29 13.12
CA PHE A 148 0.87 -9.13 12.96
C PHE A 148 -0.29 -9.19 13.93
N ARG A 149 -0.31 -8.26 14.89
CA ARG A 149 -1.31 -8.20 15.95
C ARG A 149 -2.71 -7.89 15.43
N ARG A 150 -2.81 -6.99 14.46
CA ARG A 150 -4.06 -6.62 13.79
C ARG A 150 -3.85 -6.57 12.29
N VAL A 151 -4.83 -7.11 11.59
CA VAL A 151 -4.93 -7.04 10.15
C VAL A 151 -6.26 -6.40 9.81
N ILE A 152 -6.22 -5.26 9.14
CA ILE A 152 -7.39 -4.54 8.64
C ILE A 152 -7.36 -4.61 7.11
N THR A 153 -8.34 -5.31 6.56
CA THR A 153 -8.58 -5.45 5.11
C THR A 153 -9.66 -4.44 4.67
N MET A 154 -9.94 -4.37 3.36
CA MET A 154 -11.04 -3.54 2.87
C MET A 154 -12.41 -4.02 3.37
N ASP A 155 -12.55 -5.30 3.73
CA ASP A 155 -13.81 -5.85 4.26
C ASP A 155 -14.05 -5.50 5.74
N ASP A 156 -13.03 -4.99 6.44
CA ASP A 156 -13.10 -4.61 7.85
C ASP A 156 -13.46 -3.13 8.07
N VAL A 157 -13.60 -2.36 6.99
CA VAL A 157 -13.87 -0.93 7.03
C VAL A 157 -15.08 -0.55 6.18
N THR A 158 -15.78 0.48 6.60
CA THR A 158 -16.85 1.08 5.79
C THR A 158 -16.26 1.95 4.68
N HIS A 159 -15.16 2.63 5.00
CA HIS A 159 -14.46 3.51 4.08
C HIS A 159 -12.99 3.08 3.99
N GLY A 160 -12.62 2.51 2.83
CA GLY A 160 -11.23 2.17 2.53
C GLY A 160 -10.35 3.40 2.32
N LYS A 161 -9.04 3.19 2.15
CA LYS A 161 -8.09 4.26 1.82
C LYS A 161 -8.59 5.09 0.62
N PRO A 162 -8.50 6.40 0.66
CA PRO A 162 -7.71 7.26 1.57
C PRO A 162 -8.34 7.60 2.92
N HIS A 163 -9.49 7.02 3.29
CA HIS A 163 -10.11 7.29 4.58
C HIS A 163 -9.27 6.69 5.73
N PRO A 164 -9.13 7.37 6.89
CA PRO A 164 -8.27 6.94 7.98
C PRO A 164 -8.82 5.80 8.83
N GLU A 165 -10.04 5.31 8.56
CA GLU A 165 -10.78 4.37 9.40
C GLU A 165 -9.95 3.14 9.82
N GLY A 166 -9.22 2.53 8.89
CA GLY A 166 -8.42 1.35 9.19
C GLY A 166 -7.26 1.63 10.15
N LEU A 167 -6.59 2.78 9.99
CA LEU A 167 -5.53 3.20 10.92
C LEU A 167 -6.11 3.50 12.31
N LEU A 168 -7.25 4.17 12.38
CA LEU A 168 -7.94 4.46 13.65
C LEU A 168 -8.39 3.17 14.35
N LYS A 169 -8.87 2.17 13.61
CA LYS A 169 -9.19 0.84 14.16
C LYS A 169 -7.96 0.12 14.72
N ILE A 170 -6.81 0.23 14.06
CA ILE A 170 -5.55 -0.32 14.55
C ILE A 170 -5.12 0.38 15.83
N LEU A 171 -5.16 1.70 15.85
CA LEU A 171 -4.72 2.50 17.01
C LEU A 171 -5.64 2.34 18.20
N GLY A 172 -6.95 2.34 18.00
CA GLY A 172 -7.92 2.44 19.10
C GLY A 172 -7.75 3.75 19.86
N LYS A 173 -7.43 3.68 21.16
CA LYS A 173 -7.20 4.85 22.02
C LYS A 173 -5.72 5.26 22.13
N ARG A 174 -4.83 4.64 21.39
CA ARG A 174 -3.38 4.90 21.44
C ARG A 174 -3.04 6.20 20.73
N ASP A 175 -1.96 6.84 21.19
CA ASP A 175 -1.43 8.05 20.54
C ASP A 175 -0.99 7.72 19.10
N PRO A 176 -1.51 8.40 18.09
CA PRO A 176 -1.05 8.24 16.70
C PRO A 176 0.46 8.46 16.54
N ALA A 177 1.07 9.33 17.35
CA ALA A 177 2.50 9.58 17.33
C ALA A 177 3.34 8.40 17.84
N ALA A 178 2.74 7.38 18.48
CA ALA A 178 3.44 6.15 18.85
C ALA A 178 3.56 5.17 17.68
N ALA A 179 2.90 5.43 16.54
CA ALA A 179 2.91 4.56 15.37
C ALA A 179 3.63 5.21 14.19
N VAL A 180 4.05 4.38 13.23
CA VAL A 180 4.42 4.80 11.89
C VAL A 180 3.71 3.91 10.88
N TYR A 181 3.13 4.51 9.85
CA TYR A 181 2.53 3.80 8.72
C TYR A 181 3.48 3.81 7.53
N VAL A 182 3.68 2.66 6.92
CA VAL A 182 4.55 2.44 5.76
C VAL A 182 3.67 2.06 4.58
N GLY A 183 3.63 2.88 3.54
CA GLY A 183 2.80 2.67 2.35
C GLY A 183 3.51 3.13 1.07
N ASP A 184 2.97 2.81 -0.09
CA ASP A 184 3.54 3.16 -1.38
C ASP A 184 2.62 4.04 -2.24
N ASN A 185 1.37 4.24 -1.80
CA ASN A 185 0.34 4.94 -2.55
C ASN A 185 0.02 6.32 -1.95
N ILE A 186 -0.50 7.22 -2.78
CA ILE A 186 -0.98 8.54 -2.34
C ILE A 186 -2.13 8.40 -1.33
N ASP A 187 -2.98 7.37 -1.48
CA ASP A 187 -4.10 7.10 -0.59
C ASP A 187 -3.64 6.64 0.80
N ASP A 188 -2.46 5.99 0.91
CA ASP A 188 -1.82 5.68 2.19
C ASP A 188 -1.40 6.95 2.91
N ALA A 189 -0.74 7.85 2.19
CA ALA A 189 -0.28 9.12 2.75
C ALA A 189 -1.45 10.00 3.21
N LEU A 190 -2.56 10.01 2.46
CA LEU A 190 -3.78 10.73 2.83
C LEU A 190 -4.42 10.11 4.08
N ALA A 191 -4.57 8.78 4.13
CA ALA A 191 -5.09 8.08 5.30
C ALA A 191 -4.24 8.33 6.55
N ALA A 192 -2.90 8.29 6.40
CA ALA A 192 -1.97 8.60 7.49
C ALA A 192 -2.10 10.02 8.00
N ARG A 193 -2.15 11.00 7.08
CA ARG A 193 -2.35 12.42 7.42
C ARG A 193 -3.64 12.62 8.23
N ASP A 194 -4.74 12.05 7.76
CA ASP A 194 -6.06 12.27 8.35
C ASP A 194 -6.25 11.47 9.66
N ALA A 195 -5.46 10.39 9.85
CA ALA A 195 -5.32 9.68 11.13
C ALA A 195 -4.27 10.31 12.07
N HIS A 196 -3.55 11.36 11.65
CA HIS A 196 -2.42 11.95 12.36
C HIS A 196 -1.28 10.96 12.66
N VAL A 197 -1.14 9.92 11.85
CA VAL A 197 -0.08 8.90 11.97
C VAL A 197 1.14 9.33 11.15
N PRO A 198 2.34 9.36 11.72
CA PRO A 198 3.59 9.53 10.97
C PRO A 198 3.69 8.55 9.80
N PHE A 199 4.12 9.02 8.63
CA PHE A 199 4.12 8.26 7.40
C PHE A 199 5.51 8.12 6.77
N LEU A 200 5.81 6.93 6.27
CA LEU A 200 6.98 6.63 5.44
C LEU A 200 6.51 6.12 4.08
N ALA A 201 6.99 6.73 3.03
CA ALA A 201 6.65 6.32 1.68
C ALA A 201 7.67 5.33 1.10
N ILE A 202 7.20 4.21 0.56
CA ILE A 202 8.01 3.34 -0.29
C ILE A 202 7.94 3.89 -1.72
N LEU A 203 9.06 4.37 -2.22
CA LEU A 203 9.17 4.92 -3.56
C LEU A 203 10.54 4.54 -4.16
N PRO A 204 10.63 3.45 -4.94
CA PRO A 204 11.88 3.02 -5.56
C PRO A 204 12.46 4.11 -6.45
N THR A 205 13.76 4.39 -6.30
CA THR A 205 14.48 5.32 -7.15
C THR A 205 14.41 4.85 -8.60
N GLY A 206 14.09 5.77 -9.52
CA GLY A 206 13.94 5.45 -10.94
C GLY A 206 12.55 4.92 -11.34
N SER A 207 11.59 4.79 -10.40
CA SER A 207 10.21 4.47 -10.75
C SER A 207 9.58 5.58 -11.60
N TYR A 208 8.59 5.22 -12.41
CA TYR A 208 7.86 6.19 -13.23
C TYR A 208 7.25 7.31 -12.39
N GLY A 209 7.42 8.55 -12.85
CA GLY A 209 6.89 9.72 -12.12
C GLY A 209 7.56 9.97 -10.76
N TYR A 210 8.76 9.42 -10.51
CA TYR A 210 9.45 9.52 -9.20
C TYR A 210 9.48 10.94 -8.63
N ARG A 211 9.85 11.94 -9.44
CA ARG A 211 9.98 13.33 -8.97
C ARG A 211 8.66 13.90 -8.49
N GLU A 212 7.60 13.69 -9.25
CA GLU A 212 6.25 14.15 -8.92
C GLU A 212 5.70 13.43 -7.70
N ARG A 213 5.78 12.09 -7.68
CA ARG A 213 5.34 11.26 -6.54
C ARG A 213 6.10 11.64 -5.26
N ALA A 214 7.42 11.84 -5.36
CA ALA A 214 8.24 12.27 -4.25
C ALA A 214 7.83 13.65 -3.71
N ALA A 215 7.50 14.60 -4.60
CA ALA A 215 6.99 15.91 -4.21
C ALA A 215 5.64 15.80 -3.49
N ASN A 216 4.74 14.97 -4.02
CA ASN A 216 3.42 14.73 -3.42
C ASN A 216 3.53 14.11 -2.02
N PHE A 217 4.35 13.07 -1.84
CA PHE A 217 4.57 12.47 -0.53
C PHE A 217 5.15 13.47 0.48
N ARG A 218 6.13 14.29 0.08
CA ARG A 218 6.69 15.33 0.96
C ARG A 218 5.64 16.39 1.33
N LYS A 219 4.82 16.81 0.37
CA LYS A 219 3.71 17.75 0.62
C LYS A 219 2.69 17.19 1.60
N LEU A 220 2.47 15.89 1.59
CA LEU A 220 1.59 15.18 2.52
C LEU A 220 2.25 14.85 3.87
N GLY A 221 3.48 15.28 4.09
CA GLY A 221 4.17 15.14 5.38
C GLY A 221 4.91 13.81 5.57
N ALA A 222 5.24 13.09 4.49
CA ALA A 222 6.07 11.89 4.60
C ALA A 222 7.40 12.20 5.28
N LEU A 223 7.72 11.48 6.35
CA LEU A 223 8.95 11.66 7.14
C LEU A 223 10.20 11.25 6.36
N ALA A 224 10.07 10.25 5.49
CA ALA A 224 11.12 9.80 4.58
C ALA A 224 10.54 9.10 3.35
N LEU A 225 11.36 9.04 2.29
CA LEU A 225 11.13 8.23 1.11
C LEU A 225 12.14 7.08 1.15
N LEU A 226 11.65 5.86 1.21
CA LEU A 226 12.46 4.65 1.24
C LEU A 226 12.35 3.96 -0.14
N SER A 227 13.45 3.41 -0.64
CA SER A 227 13.39 2.67 -1.91
C SER A 227 12.69 1.32 -1.78
N ARG A 228 12.68 0.74 -0.58
CA ARG A 228 12.06 -0.55 -0.26
C ARG A 228 11.81 -0.67 1.25
N ALA A 229 10.92 -1.57 1.65
CA ALA A 229 10.57 -1.77 3.05
C ALA A 229 11.78 -2.13 3.94
N THR A 230 12.77 -2.86 3.42
CA THR A 230 13.98 -3.21 4.17
C THR A 230 14.87 -2.01 4.54
N ASP A 231 14.72 -0.87 3.87
CA ASP A 231 15.42 0.38 4.23
C ASP A 231 14.89 0.98 5.54
N LEU A 232 13.73 0.50 6.01
CA LEU A 232 13.16 0.85 7.32
C LEU A 232 14.15 0.59 8.47
N ASN A 233 14.96 -0.47 8.38
CA ASN A 233 15.99 -0.76 9.40
C ASN A 233 16.96 0.41 9.59
N ARG A 234 17.46 0.96 8.47
CA ARG A 234 18.38 2.10 8.51
C ARG A 234 17.67 3.32 9.09
N TRP A 235 16.43 3.55 8.69
CA TRP A 235 15.65 4.68 9.19
C TRP A 235 15.37 4.57 10.69
N LEU A 236 15.05 3.38 11.20
CA LEU A 236 14.84 3.10 12.62
C LEU A 236 16.15 3.16 13.45
N SER A 237 17.30 2.89 12.82
CA SER A 237 18.62 2.86 13.49
C SER A 237 19.38 4.20 13.39
N ALA A 238 18.99 5.10 12.51
CA ALA A 238 19.68 6.38 12.25
C ALA A 238 19.38 7.46 13.30
N LYS A 239 19.16 7.06 14.57
CA LYS A 239 18.70 7.93 15.64
C LYS A 239 19.55 7.81 16.89
#